data_bda85395af164803f9c777aba364e010
#
_entry.id   bda85395af164803f9c777aba364e010
#
_cell.length_a   1.000
_cell.length_b   1.000
_cell.length_c   1.000
_cell.angle_alpha   90.00
_cell.angle_beta   90.00
_cell.angle_gamma   90.00
#
_symmetry.space_group_name_H-M   'P 1'
#
loop_
_entity.id
_entity.type
_entity.pdbx_description
1 polymer ?
#
loop_
_entity_poly.entity_id
_entity_poly.type
_entity_poly.pdbx_seq_one_letter_code
_entity_poly.pdbx_strand_id
1 'polypeptide(L)'
;MSSTIHFIELENRVISASYRNLMVRAKIVLVDKTSGEPLPDPVTTIASPLPSGSLRIRLPDTVKPGAYFLKALNGHGEHVAQSAEFDVE
;
A
#
# COMPACT_ATOMS: atom_id res chain seq x y z
N MET A 1 4.08 19.29 3.33
CA MET A 1 3.78 18.14 4.18
C MET A 1 4.08 16.86 3.43
N SER A 2 4.63 15.88 4.12
CA SER A 2 4.96 14.61 3.47
C SER A 2 3.78 13.64 3.53
N SER A 3 3.62 12.85 2.47
CA SER A 3 2.65 11.77 2.44
C SER A 3 3.17 10.58 3.23
N THR A 4 2.30 9.90 3.94
CA THR A 4 2.69 8.74 4.75
C THR A 4 1.68 7.61 4.61
N ILE A 5 2.18 6.37 4.73
CA ILE A 5 1.37 5.18 4.91
C ILE A 5 1.88 4.49 6.16
N HIS A 6 0.98 4.22 7.08
CA HIS A 6 1.32 3.53 8.33
C HIS A 6 0.69 2.15 8.33
N PHE A 7 1.53 1.10 8.31
CA PHE A 7 1.07 -0.28 8.43
C PHE A 7 0.65 -0.55 9.87
N ILE A 8 -0.54 -1.14 10.05
CA ILE A 8 -1.05 -1.47 11.37
C ILE A 8 -0.95 -2.97 11.62
N GLU A 9 -1.58 -3.78 10.77
CA GLU A 9 -1.57 -5.23 10.94
C GLU A 9 -1.91 -5.96 9.65
N LEU A 10 -1.58 -7.25 9.62
CA LEU A 10 -1.98 -8.17 8.57
C LEU A 10 -2.63 -9.37 9.25
N GLU A 11 -3.91 -9.60 8.99
CA GLU A 11 -4.65 -10.72 9.57
C GLU A 11 -5.59 -11.29 8.51
N ASN A 12 -5.60 -12.63 8.39
CA ASN A 12 -6.44 -13.33 7.41
C ASN A 12 -6.29 -12.79 5.99
N ARG A 13 -5.05 -12.48 5.60
CA ARG A 13 -4.69 -11.92 4.30
C ARG A 13 -5.33 -10.55 4.03
N VAL A 14 -5.67 -9.83 5.08
CA VAL A 14 -6.17 -8.45 4.98
C VAL A 14 -5.21 -7.52 5.71
N ILE A 15 -4.70 -6.53 4.98
CA ILE A 15 -3.81 -5.52 5.53
C ILE A 15 -4.66 -4.35 6.03
N SER A 16 -4.42 -3.93 7.27
CA SER A 16 -4.99 -2.70 7.82
C SER A 16 -3.88 -1.66 7.87
N ALA A 17 -4.14 -0.50 7.34
CA ALA A 17 -3.18 0.59 7.30
C ALA A 17 -3.91 1.93 7.39
N SER A 18 -3.17 2.98 7.75
CA SER A 18 -3.67 4.34 7.70
C SER A 18 -2.78 5.18 6.80
N TYR A 19 -3.31 6.30 6.31
CA TYR A 19 -2.54 7.18 5.43
C TYR A 19 -2.81 8.65 5.74
N ARG A 20 -1.85 9.49 5.37
CA ARG A 20 -1.97 10.95 5.45
C ARG A 20 -1.41 11.59 4.19
N ASN A 21 -2.03 12.67 3.76
CA ASN A 21 -1.62 13.47 2.60
C ASN A 21 -1.57 12.66 1.31
N LEU A 22 -2.49 11.73 1.14
CA LEU A 22 -2.69 11.06 -0.13
C LEU A 22 -3.92 11.64 -0.81
N MET A 23 -3.78 11.92 -2.08
CA MET A 23 -4.86 12.49 -2.88
C MET A 23 -5.76 11.40 -3.44
N VAL A 24 -6.98 11.78 -3.81
CA VAL A 24 -7.85 10.89 -4.55
C VAL A 24 -7.15 10.40 -5.81
N ARG A 25 -7.37 9.13 -6.17
CA ARG A 25 -6.73 8.41 -7.28
C ARG A 25 -5.28 8.00 -7.03
N ALA A 26 -4.73 8.26 -5.85
CA ALA A 26 -3.44 7.68 -5.50
C ALA A 26 -3.56 6.16 -5.52
N LYS A 27 -2.57 5.51 -6.12
CA LYS A 27 -2.55 4.04 -6.23
C LYS A 27 -1.66 3.46 -5.15
N ILE A 28 -2.14 2.42 -4.50
CA ILE A 28 -1.36 1.69 -3.51
C ILE A 28 -0.93 0.39 -4.15
N VAL A 29 0.37 0.16 -4.22
CA VAL A 29 0.93 -1.06 -4.79
C VAL A 29 1.67 -1.84 -3.70
N LEU A 30 1.69 -3.16 -3.85
CA LEU A 30 2.44 -4.04 -2.97
C LEU A 30 3.78 -4.33 -3.63
N VAL A 31 4.87 -4.08 -2.91
CA VAL A 31 6.21 -4.26 -3.44
C VAL A 31 6.89 -5.40 -2.70
N ASP A 32 7.46 -6.34 -3.46
CA ASP A 32 8.27 -7.40 -2.89
C ASP A 32 9.64 -6.84 -2.52
N LYS A 33 9.97 -6.89 -1.23
CA LYS A 33 11.24 -6.37 -0.75
C LYS A 33 12.44 -7.09 -1.35
N THR A 34 12.33 -8.40 -1.57
CA THR A 34 13.43 -9.20 -2.06
C THR A 34 13.84 -8.83 -3.48
N SER A 35 12.85 -8.66 -4.37
CA SER A 35 13.10 -8.30 -5.77
C SER A 35 13.09 -6.80 -6.00
N GLY A 36 12.44 -6.04 -5.11
CA GLY A 36 12.24 -4.62 -5.29
C GLY A 36 11.19 -4.28 -6.33
N GLU A 37 10.47 -5.27 -6.83
CA GLU A 37 9.48 -5.05 -7.88
C GLU A 37 8.07 -4.98 -7.33
N PRO A 38 7.25 -4.02 -7.81
CA PRO A 38 5.85 -3.97 -7.44
C PRO A 38 5.06 -5.05 -8.17
N LEU A 39 3.93 -5.45 -7.58
CA LEU A 39 2.98 -6.29 -8.30
C LEU A 39 2.45 -5.54 -9.52
N PRO A 40 2.07 -6.26 -10.58
CA PRO A 40 1.63 -5.62 -11.82
C PRO A 40 0.39 -4.75 -11.68
N ASP A 41 -0.48 -5.07 -10.72
CA ASP A 41 -1.70 -4.30 -10.49
C ASP A 41 -1.71 -3.67 -9.11
N PRO A 42 -2.25 -2.44 -8.97
CA PRO A 42 -2.42 -1.85 -7.65
C PRO A 42 -3.34 -2.70 -6.78
N VAL A 43 -3.03 -2.78 -5.50
CA VAL A 43 -3.89 -3.53 -4.57
C VAL A 43 -5.09 -2.71 -4.12
N THR A 44 -5.01 -1.40 -4.22
CA THR A 44 -6.15 -0.52 -3.98
C THR A 44 -5.86 0.88 -4.53
N THR A 45 -6.89 1.71 -4.59
CA THR A 45 -6.78 3.10 -5.04
C THR A 45 -7.52 3.96 -4.02
N ILE A 46 -6.98 5.13 -3.73
CA ILE A 46 -7.63 6.07 -2.82
C ILE A 46 -8.85 6.67 -3.52
N ALA A 47 -10.03 6.40 -2.99
CA ALA A 47 -11.27 6.88 -3.54
C ALA A 47 -11.89 8.02 -2.74
N SER A 48 -11.41 8.24 -1.49
CA SER A 48 -11.94 9.28 -0.64
C SER A 48 -11.31 10.64 -0.98
N PRO A 49 -12.10 11.71 -1.01
CA PRO A 49 -11.56 13.05 -1.20
C PRO A 49 -10.81 13.59 0.03
N LEU A 50 -10.91 12.91 1.16
CA LEU A 50 -10.20 13.32 2.37
C LEU A 50 -8.72 13.01 2.28
N PRO A 51 -7.85 13.88 2.76
CA PRO A 51 -6.40 13.67 2.64
C PRO A 51 -5.85 12.58 3.57
N SER A 52 -6.63 12.13 4.54
CA SER A 52 -6.20 11.07 5.45
C SER A 52 -7.34 10.10 5.70
N GLY A 53 -7.00 8.88 6.08
CA GLY A 53 -7.98 7.86 6.37
C GLY A 53 -7.33 6.52 6.63
N SER A 54 -8.12 5.46 6.59
CA SER A 54 -7.65 4.10 6.78
C SER A 54 -7.90 3.27 5.53
N LEU A 55 -7.05 2.25 5.38
CA LEU A 55 -7.11 1.33 4.26
C LEU A 55 -7.32 -0.08 4.77
N ARG A 56 -8.13 -0.85 4.04
CA ARG A 56 -8.24 -2.29 4.19
C ARG A 56 -7.96 -2.91 2.85
N ILE A 57 -6.93 -3.71 2.78
CA ILE A 57 -6.44 -4.26 1.52
C ILE A 57 -6.44 -5.77 1.62
N ARG A 58 -7.24 -6.41 0.78
CA ARG A 58 -7.23 -7.86 0.68
C ARG A 58 -6.11 -8.29 -0.25
N LEU A 59 -5.21 -9.15 0.24
CA LEU A 59 -4.11 -9.63 -0.58
C LEU A 59 -4.62 -10.51 -1.72
N PRO A 60 -4.12 -10.33 -2.95
CA PRO A 60 -4.40 -11.25 -4.04
C PRO A 60 -3.90 -12.65 -3.73
N ASP A 61 -4.57 -13.66 -4.26
CA ASP A 61 -4.18 -15.06 -4.04
C ASP A 61 -2.80 -15.38 -4.61
N THR A 62 -2.33 -14.57 -5.54
CA THR A 62 -1.02 -14.74 -6.17
C THR A 62 0.14 -14.26 -5.31
N VAL A 63 -0.14 -13.58 -4.19
CA VAL A 63 0.92 -13.10 -3.30
C VAL A 63 1.52 -14.27 -2.53
N LYS A 64 2.82 -14.46 -2.69
CA LYS A 64 3.56 -15.54 -2.03
C LYS A 64 4.09 -15.07 -0.67
N PRO A 65 4.40 -16.00 0.25
CA PRO A 65 5.03 -15.62 1.51
C PRO A 65 6.34 -14.86 1.28
N GLY A 66 6.61 -13.90 2.15
CA GLY A 66 7.83 -13.11 2.07
C GLY A 66 7.66 -11.75 2.69
N ALA A 67 8.70 -10.93 2.55
CA ALA A 67 8.70 -9.55 3.05
C ALA A 67 8.19 -8.60 1.97
N TYR A 68 7.28 -7.71 2.35
CA TYR A 68 6.65 -6.75 1.44
C TYR A 68 6.51 -5.40 2.12
N PHE A 69 6.21 -4.39 1.33
CA PHE A 69 5.80 -3.09 1.84
C PHE A 69 4.80 -2.46 0.88
N LEU A 70 4.02 -1.51 1.38
CA LEU A 70 3.06 -0.77 0.57
C LEU A 70 3.72 0.51 0.07
N LYS A 71 3.44 0.84 -1.18
CA LYS A 71 3.98 2.03 -1.82
C LYS A 71 2.82 2.80 -2.44
N ALA A 72 2.77 4.11 -2.21
CA ALA A 72 1.76 4.96 -2.79
C ALA A 72 2.33 5.72 -3.98
N LEU A 73 1.58 5.72 -5.07
CA LEU A 73 1.90 6.48 -6.27
C LEU A 73 0.81 7.52 -6.48
N ASN A 74 1.19 8.74 -6.89
CA ASN A 74 0.21 9.76 -7.22
C ASN A 74 -0.43 9.49 -8.60
N GLY A 75 -1.31 10.37 -9.05
CA GLY A 75 -1.98 10.22 -10.34
C GLY A 75 -1.06 10.20 -11.55
N HIS A 76 0.19 10.62 -11.38
CA HIS A 76 1.21 10.62 -12.44
C HIS A 76 2.17 9.44 -12.31
N GLY A 77 1.93 8.53 -11.38
CA GLY A 77 2.79 7.38 -11.17
C GLY A 77 4.05 7.64 -10.36
N GLU A 78 4.15 8.80 -9.72
CA GLU A 78 5.31 9.13 -8.91
C GLU A 78 5.17 8.58 -7.49
N HIS A 79 6.28 8.07 -6.95
CA HIS A 79 6.34 7.59 -5.58
C HIS A 79 6.18 8.75 -4.60
N VAL A 80 5.17 8.68 -3.75
CA VAL A 80 4.90 9.73 -2.77
C VAL A 80 4.97 9.25 -1.32
N ALA A 81 4.85 7.94 -1.09
CA ALA A 81 4.93 7.39 0.27
C ALA A 81 5.18 5.89 0.21
N GLN A 82 5.70 5.33 1.31
CA GLN A 82 5.78 3.88 1.48
C GLN A 82 5.62 3.52 2.95
N SER A 83 5.10 2.34 3.21
CA SER A 83 4.92 1.83 4.56
C SER A 83 6.20 1.17 5.08
N ALA A 84 6.21 0.84 6.38
CA ALA A 84 7.20 -0.07 6.92
C ALA A 84 7.03 -1.45 6.29
N GLU A 85 8.08 -2.25 6.34
CA GLU A 85 8.06 -3.62 5.83
C GLU A 85 7.26 -4.53 6.75
N PHE A 86 6.62 -5.53 6.16
CA PHE A 86 5.86 -6.54 6.89
C PHE A 86 6.01 -7.89 6.20
N ASP A 87 5.76 -8.96 6.95
CA ASP A 87 5.87 -10.32 6.43
C ASP A 87 4.50 -10.88 6.09
N VAL A 88 4.41 -11.52 4.93
CA VAL A 88 3.24 -12.30 4.51
C VAL A 88 3.55 -13.76 4.72
N GLU A 89 2.71 -14.46 5.45
CA GLU A 89 2.87 -15.87 5.74
C GLU A 89 2.11 -16.77 4.77
#